data_3d04337bb82abe4bf78eeb29d6cf8c39
#
_entry.id   3d04337bb82abe4bf78eeb29d6cf8c39
#
_cell.length_a   1.000
_cell.length_b   1.000
_cell.length_c   1.000
_cell.angle_alpha   90.00
_cell.angle_beta   90.00
_cell.angle_gamma   90.00
#
_symmetry.space_group_name_H-M   'P 1'
#
loop_
_entity.id
_entity.type
_entity.pdbx_description
1 polymer ?
#
loop_
_entity_poly.entity_id
_entity_poly.type
_entity_poly.pdbx_seq_one_letter_code
_entity_poly.pdbx_strand_id
1 'polypeptide(L)'
;MSLTWTPTIDRALAVAARCHAGQTRKDDPTPYIAHPVAVAMIVSDFTDDPDVAVAALLHDVLEDVPPSVYSADDMIAEFGDRVTELVRGVSEEKTAGEVTPPWRVRKEGYLAALAEDSEECLLISAADKIHNLRSMVAAHERLGDDMWGLFNARPQEKLWFYRSIADAVTRRLGDCAASRELRRAVDDVAALAPVSGG
;
A
#
# COMPACT_ATOMS: atom_id res chain seq x y z
N MET A 1 17.47 -0.68 8.72
CA MET A 1 18.09 0.68 8.80
C MET A 1 16.99 1.71 8.61
N SER A 2 17.19 2.99 8.89
CA SER A 2 16.14 4.02 8.70
C SER A 2 16.24 4.64 7.32
N LEU A 3 15.13 5.14 6.79
CA LEU A 3 15.07 5.92 5.55
C LEU A 3 16.12 7.05 5.60
N THR A 4 17.09 7.01 4.70
CA THR A 4 18.18 7.99 4.63
C THR A 4 17.84 9.03 3.57
N TRP A 5 17.99 10.31 3.92
CA TRP A 5 17.81 11.39 2.97
C TRP A 5 18.84 11.32 1.82
N THR A 6 18.34 11.42 0.59
CA THR A 6 19.12 11.60 -0.63
C THR A 6 18.41 12.58 -1.55
N PRO A 7 19.12 13.20 -2.54
CA PRO A 7 18.45 14.06 -3.51
C PRO A 7 17.32 13.38 -4.29
N THR A 8 17.39 12.04 -4.49
CA THR A 8 16.35 11.26 -5.17
C THR A 8 15.13 11.06 -4.27
N ILE A 9 15.34 10.76 -2.98
CA ILE A 9 14.26 10.69 -1.98
C ILE A 9 13.56 12.05 -1.84
N ASP A 10 14.31 13.15 -1.81
CA ASP A 10 13.75 14.50 -1.75
C ASP A 10 12.86 14.82 -2.96
N ARG A 11 13.32 14.48 -4.17
CA ARG A 11 12.52 14.61 -5.39
C ARG A 11 11.26 13.73 -5.36
N ALA A 12 11.38 12.47 -4.96
CA ALA A 12 10.25 11.55 -4.88
C ALA A 12 9.19 12.05 -3.89
N LEU A 13 9.62 12.55 -2.73
CA LEU A 13 8.74 13.19 -1.75
C LEU A 13 8.04 14.42 -2.32
N ALA A 14 8.76 15.27 -3.05
CA ALA A 14 8.19 16.48 -3.68
C ALA A 14 7.16 16.11 -4.76
N VAL A 15 7.43 15.08 -5.58
CA VAL A 15 6.48 14.55 -6.58
C VAL A 15 5.24 13.99 -5.88
N ALA A 16 5.40 13.10 -4.91
CA ALA A 16 4.29 12.51 -4.18
C ALA A 16 3.42 13.58 -3.49
N ALA A 17 4.05 14.57 -2.83
CA ALA A 17 3.34 15.66 -2.16
C ALA A 17 2.53 16.51 -3.16
N ARG A 18 3.08 16.79 -4.35
CA ARG A 18 2.40 17.53 -5.40
C ARG A 18 1.25 16.74 -6.01
N CYS A 19 1.48 15.47 -6.29
CA CYS A 19 0.49 14.57 -6.91
C CYS A 19 -0.71 14.30 -5.99
N HIS A 20 -0.48 14.19 -4.68
CA HIS A 20 -1.53 13.98 -3.68
C HIS A 20 -2.01 15.28 -3.01
N ALA A 21 -1.69 16.45 -3.58
CA ALA A 21 -2.12 17.72 -3.01
C ALA A 21 -3.65 17.82 -2.87
N GLY A 22 -4.12 18.16 -1.67
CA GLY A 22 -5.55 18.26 -1.37
C GLY A 22 -6.25 16.93 -1.07
N GLN A 23 -5.57 15.80 -1.24
CA GLN A 23 -6.10 14.50 -0.82
C GLN A 23 -5.90 14.29 0.69
N THR A 24 -6.85 13.59 1.32
CA THR A 24 -6.79 13.23 2.75
C THR A 24 -7.01 11.73 2.92
N ARG A 25 -6.64 11.21 4.09
CA ARG A 25 -6.97 9.84 4.50
C ARG A 25 -8.49 9.69 4.67
N LYS A 26 -9.00 8.46 4.57
CA LYS A 26 -10.45 8.18 4.63
C LYS A 26 -11.05 8.39 6.02
N ASP A 27 -10.24 8.25 7.04
CA ASP A 27 -10.65 8.18 8.44
C ASP A 27 -10.41 9.49 9.22
N ASP A 28 -9.62 10.41 8.64
CA ASP A 28 -9.35 11.71 9.26
C ASP A 28 -8.85 12.76 8.22
N PRO A 29 -8.73 14.05 8.60
CA PRO A 29 -8.27 15.11 7.72
C PRO A 29 -6.76 15.10 7.46
N THR A 30 -6.03 14.08 7.90
CA THR A 30 -4.58 13.97 7.67
C THR A 30 -4.27 14.00 6.17
N PRO A 31 -3.36 14.88 5.71
CA PRO A 31 -2.94 14.93 4.32
C PRO A 31 -2.43 13.56 3.85
N TYR A 32 -2.84 13.14 2.65
CA TYR A 32 -2.57 11.80 2.13
C TYR A 32 -1.07 11.47 2.07
N ILE A 33 -0.22 12.48 1.84
CA ILE A 33 1.24 12.31 1.78
C ILE A 33 1.84 11.62 3.02
N ALA A 34 1.18 11.70 4.18
CA ALA A 34 1.62 11.00 5.37
C ALA A 34 1.68 9.47 5.17
N HIS A 35 0.80 8.92 4.30
CA HIS A 35 0.78 7.49 3.99
C HIS A 35 2.01 7.04 3.20
N PRO A 36 2.34 7.57 2.00
CA PRO A 36 3.54 7.16 1.27
C PRO A 36 4.84 7.37 2.07
N VAL A 37 4.91 8.42 2.87
CA VAL A 37 6.07 8.63 3.76
C VAL A 37 6.20 7.51 4.78
N ALA A 38 5.10 7.15 5.45
CA ALA A 38 5.11 6.03 6.41
C ALA A 38 5.43 4.70 5.74
N VAL A 39 4.93 4.45 4.52
CA VAL A 39 5.25 3.24 3.74
C VAL A 39 6.73 3.17 3.41
N ALA A 40 7.34 4.29 2.96
CA ALA A 40 8.76 4.37 2.69
C ALA A 40 9.61 4.15 3.95
N MET A 41 9.19 4.66 5.10
CA MET A 41 9.86 4.40 6.39
C MET A 41 9.78 2.92 6.78
N ILE A 42 8.60 2.31 6.66
CA ILE A 42 8.39 0.89 7.00
C ILE A 42 9.21 -0.02 6.08
N VAL A 43 9.19 0.21 4.76
CA VAL A 43 9.93 -0.64 3.82
C VAL A 43 11.43 -0.53 4.02
N SER A 44 11.94 0.63 4.47
CA SER A 44 13.36 0.83 4.79
C SER A 44 13.85 0.03 6.01
N ASP A 45 12.96 -0.56 6.81
CA ASP A 45 13.30 -1.52 7.84
C ASP A 45 13.49 -2.94 7.27
N PHE A 46 13.06 -3.18 6.02
CA PHE A 46 13.10 -4.49 5.37
C PHE A 46 14.18 -4.60 4.29
N THR A 47 14.61 -3.48 3.72
CA THR A 47 15.63 -3.43 2.66
C THR A 47 16.43 -2.13 2.71
N ASP A 48 17.68 -2.19 2.26
CA ASP A 48 18.56 -1.02 2.11
C ASP A 48 18.58 -0.48 0.66
N ASP A 49 17.76 -1.04 -0.22
CA ASP A 49 17.68 -0.63 -1.61
C ASP A 49 16.98 0.74 -1.74
N PRO A 50 17.70 1.79 -2.19
CA PRO A 50 17.14 3.13 -2.27
C PRO A 50 16.02 3.25 -3.31
N ASP A 51 16.03 2.44 -4.38
CA ASP A 51 14.98 2.47 -5.40
C ASP A 51 13.65 1.94 -4.86
N VAL A 52 13.71 0.96 -3.94
CA VAL A 52 12.52 0.44 -3.25
C VAL A 52 11.90 1.51 -2.35
N ALA A 53 12.72 2.30 -1.64
CA ALA A 53 12.24 3.39 -0.83
C ALA A 53 11.63 4.53 -1.68
N VAL A 54 12.23 4.84 -2.83
CA VAL A 54 11.69 5.80 -3.81
C VAL A 54 10.37 5.29 -4.38
N ALA A 55 10.31 4.03 -4.80
CA ALA A 55 9.07 3.42 -5.31
C ALA A 55 7.97 3.41 -4.24
N ALA A 56 8.30 3.18 -2.97
CA ALA A 56 7.35 3.24 -1.86
C ALA A 56 6.78 4.66 -1.64
N LEU A 57 7.58 5.72 -1.84
CA LEU A 57 7.07 7.09 -1.83
C LEU A 57 6.11 7.40 -2.97
N LEU A 58 6.26 6.70 -4.10
CA LEU A 58 5.52 6.95 -5.34
C LEU A 58 4.41 5.91 -5.61
N HIS A 59 4.25 4.91 -4.74
CA HIS A 59 3.48 3.68 -5.02
C HIS A 59 2.03 3.92 -5.44
N ASP A 60 1.38 4.95 -4.90
CA ASP A 60 -0.01 5.30 -5.22
C ASP A 60 -0.13 6.32 -6.36
N VAL A 61 0.99 6.91 -6.85
CA VAL A 61 0.92 8.00 -7.84
C VAL A 61 0.31 7.53 -9.15
N LEU A 62 0.76 6.40 -9.70
CA LEU A 62 0.22 5.88 -10.97
C LEU A 62 -1.20 5.31 -10.83
N GLU A 63 -1.61 4.92 -9.62
CA GLU A 63 -2.94 4.37 -9.35
C GLU A 63 -4.00 5.46 -9.11
N ASP A 64 -3.65 6.51 -8.37
CA ASP A 64 -4.59 7.50 -7.84
C ASP A 64 -4.56 8.85 -8.55
N VAL A 65 -3.54 9.10 -9.39
CA VAL A 65 -3.36 10.40 -10.06
C VAL A 65 -3.59 10.24 -11.57
N PRO A 66 -4.41 11.12 -12.19
CA PRO A 66 -4.62 11.05 -13.63
C PRO A 66 -3.31 11.18 -14.42
N PRO A 67 -3.11 10.40 -15.50
CA PRO A 67 -1.90 10.49 -16.34
C PRO A 67 -1.64 11.88 -16.94
N SER A 68 -2.67 12.72 -17.04
CA SER A 68 -2.53 14.12 -17.46
C SER A 68 -1.87 15.02 -16.41
N VAL A 69 -1.79 14.57 -15.16
CA VAL A 69 -1.12 15.29 -14.05
C VAL A 69 0.29 14.73 -13.84
N TYR A 70 0.43 13.39 -13.85
CA TYR A 70 1.70 12.69 -13.76
C TYR A 70 1.58 11.30 -14.37
N SER A 71 2.35 11.04 -15.39
CA SER A 71 2.30 9.80 -16.17
C SER A 71 3.45 8.83 -15.82
N ALA A 72 3.35 7.60 -16.30
CA ALA A 72 4.44 6.66 -16.22
C ALA A 72 5.69 7.12 -17.00
N ASP A 73 5.50 7.85 -18.10
CA ASP A 73 6.63 8.40 -18.89
C ASP A 73 7.35 9.51 -18.11
N ASP A 74 6.59 10.34 -17.35
CA ASP A 74 7.18 11.33 -16.44
C ASP A 74 7.99 10.62 -15.34
N MET A 75 7.45 9.53 -14.77
CA MET A 75 8.14 8.75 -13.74
C MET A 75 9.42 8.10 -14.29
N ILE A 76 9.40 7.55 -15.49
CA ILE A 76 10.59 7.01 -16.14
C ILE A 76 11.65 8.11 -16.33
N ALA A 77 11.25 9.28 -16.82
CA ALA A 77 12.16 10.40 -17.05
C ALA A 77 12.81 10.92 -15.76
N GLU A 78 12.09 10.93 -14.63
CA GLU A 78 12.58 11.46 -13.37
C GLU A 78 13.32 10.43 -12.49
N PHE A 79 12.88 9.15 -12.52
CA PHE A 79 13.33 8.09 -11.59
C PHE A 79 13.83 6.82 -12.26
N GLY A 80 13.68 6.71 -13.59
CA GLY A 80 14.14 5.57 -14.38
C GLY A 80 13.15 4.40 -14.44
N ASP A 81 13.45 3.45 -15.31
CA ASP A 81 12.59 2.29 -15.59
C ASP A 81 12.36 1.43 -14.33
N ARG A 82 13.43 1.16 -13.57
CA ARG A 82 13.36 0.26 -12.41
C ARG A 82 12.36 0.75 -11.35
N VAL A 83 12.42 2.01 -10.97
CA VAL A 83 11.47 2.59 -10.00
C VAL A 83 10.05 2.54 -10.55
N THR A 84 9.87 2.86 -11.83
CA THR A 84 8.55 2.84 -12.49
C THR A 84 7.97 1.42 -12.56
N GLU A 85 8.79 0.41 -12.83
CA GLU A 85 8.37 -0.99 -12.83
C GLU A 85 7.93 -1.45 -11.43
N LEU A 86 8.67 -1.08 -10.38
CA LEU A 86 8.29 -1.37 -9.00
C LEU A 86 6.94 -0.71 -8.64
N VAL A 87 6.73 0.56 -9.03
CA VAL A 87 5.45 1.24 -8.79
C VAL A 87 4.31 0.57 -9.56
N ARG A 88 4.52 0.17 -10.83
CA ARG A 88 3.52 -0.56 -11.61
C ARG A 88 3.15 -1.91 -10.97
N GLY A 89 4.15 -2.66 -10.50
CA GLY A 89 3.93 -3.97 -9.87
C GLY A 89 3.07 -3.91 -8.61
N VAL A 90 3.09 -2.78 -7.88
CA VAL A 90 2.27 -2.61 -6.67
C VAL A 90 0.95 -1.87 -6.91
N SER A 91 0.75 -1.31 -8.11
CA SER A 91 -0.47 -0.58 -8.49
C SER A 91 -1.61 -1.54 -8.86
N GLU A 92 -2.81 -1.27 -8.36
CA GLU A 92 -4.00 -2.04 -8.71
C GLU A 92 -4.63 -1.50 -10.00
N GLU A 93 -4.91 -2.35 -10.98
CA GLU A 93 -5.75 -1.97 -12.11
C GLU A 93 -7.19 -1.73 -11.64
N LYS A 94 -7.57 -0.45 -11.47
CA LYS A 94 -8.92 -0.06 -11.01
C LYS A 94 -9.99 -0.19 -12.09
N THR A 95 -9.60 -0.17 -13.38
CA THR A 95 -10.54 -0.17 -14.51
C THR A 95 -10.12 -1.18 -15.57
N ALA A 96 -11.02 -2.08 -15.93
CA ALA A 96 -10.93 -2.89 -17.14
C ALA A 96 -11.86 -2.27 -18.21
N GLY A 97 -11.34 -1.29 -18.97
CA GLY A 97 -12.14 -0.53 -19.92
C GLY A 97 -13.09 0.47 -19.22
N GLU A 98 -14.37 0.56 -19.69
CA GLU A 98 -15.36 1.50 -19.15
C GLU A 98 -16.03 1.04 -17.85
N VAL A 99 -15.82 -0.19 -17.42
CA VAL A 99 -16.50 -0.79 -16.24
C VAL A 99 -15.50 -1.10 -15.15
N THR A 100 -15.73 -0.56 -13.94
CA THR A 100 -14.98 -0.94 -12.74
C THR A 100 -15.44 -2.33 -12.25
N PRO A 101 -14.57 -3.34 -12.23
CA PRO A 101 -14.95 -4.68 -11.74
C PRO A 101 -15.35 -4.65 -10.26
N PRO A 102 -16.14 -5.63 -9.78
CA PRO A 102 -16.46 -5.79 -8.38
C PRO A 102 -15.20 -5.84 -7.51
N TRP A 103 -15.29 -5.32 -6.28
CA TRP A 103 -14.15 -5.23 -5.35
C TRP A 103 -13.40 -6.56 -5.20
N ARG A 104 -14.13 -7.66 -5.05
CA ARG A 104 -13.55 -9.00 -4.89
C ARG A 104 -12.72 -9.42 -6.09
N VAL A 105 -13.23 -9.21 -7.30
CA VAL A 105 -12.54 -9.55 -8.56
C VAL A 105 -11.24 -8.78 -8.71
N ARG A 106 -11.27 -7.47 -8.40
CA ARG A 106 -10.06 -6.62 -8.42
C ARG A 106 -9.01 -7.13 -7.42
N LYS A 107 -9.44 -7.49 -6.20
CA LYS A 107 -8.52 -8.00 -5.17
C LYS A 107 -7.95 -9.38 -5.50
N GLU A 108 -8.71 -10.23 -6.15
CA GLU A 108 -8.22 -11.53 -6.67
C GLU A 108 -7.20 -11.31 -7.81
N GLY A 109 -7.44 -10.36 -8.72
CA GLY A 109 -6.48 -9.95 -9.75
C GLY A 109 -5.18 -9.41 -9.15
N TYR A 110 -5.28 -8.50 -8.17
CA TYR A 110 -4.12 -7.99 -7.44
C TYR A 110 -3.30 -9.10 -6.77
N LEU A 111 -3.96 -10.05 -6.10
CA LEU A 111 -3.28 -11.18 -5.45
C LEU A 111 -2.60 -12.11 -6.45
N ALA A 112 -3.20 -12.31 -7.63
CA ALA A 112 -2.59 -13.10 -8.69
C ALA A 112 -1.33 -12.42 -9.27
N ALA A 113 -1.38 -11.11 -9.51
CA ALA A 113 -0.22 -10.35 -9.95
C ALA A 113 0.89 -10.38 -8.89
N LEU A 114 0.55 -10.07 -7.63
CA LEU A 114 1.50 -10.07 -6.50
C LEU A 114 2.22 -11.41 -6.32
N ALA A 115 1.59 -12.53 -6.66
CA ALA A 115 2.21 -13.85 -6.55
C ALA A 115 3.38 -14.05 -7.54
N GLU A 116 3.38 -13.33 -8.65
CA GLU A 116 4.39 -13.42 -9.72
C GLU A 116 5.40 -12.25 -9.69
N ASP A 117 5.11 -11.20 -8.91
CA ASP A 117 5.93 -9.99 -8.83
C ASP A 117 7.29 -10.22 -8.16
N SER A 118 8.16 -9.21 -8.25
CA SER A 118 9.48 -9.23 -7.63
C SER A 118 9.41 -9.23 -6.10
N GLU A 119 10.48 -9.63 -5.44
CA GLU A 119 10.57 -9.58 -3.97
C GLU A 119 10.44 -8.15 -3.44
N GLU A 120 10.97 -7.18 -4.19
CA GLU A 120 10.88 -5.76 -3.87
C GLU A 120 9.42 -5.25 -3.90
N CYS A 121 8.63 -5.66 -4.90
CA CYS A 121 7.19 -5.37 -4.96
C CYS A 121 6.45 -5.97 -3.76
N LEU A 122 6.81 -7.19 -3.35
CA LEU A 122 6.25 -7.82 -2.15
C LEU A 122 6.60 -7.04 -0.87
N LEU A 123 7.82 -6.49 -0.76
CA LEU A 123 8.21 -5.66 0.38
C LEU A 123 7.43 -4.33 0.43
N ILE A 124 7.26 -3.66 -0.71
CA ILE A 124 6.47 -2.42 -0.80
C ILE A 124 5.01 -2.71 -0.46
N SER A 125 4.43 -3.78 -1.04
CA SER A 125 3.06 -4.19 -0.76
C SER A 125 2.87 -4.53 0.73
N ALA A 126 3.82 -5.23 1.36
CA ALA A 126 3.77 -5.52 2.79
C ALA A 126 3.79 -4.23 3.63
N ALA A 127 4.68 -3.29 3.33
CA ALA A 127 4.80 -2.02 4.03
C ALA A 127 3.52 -1.17 3.92
N ASP A 128 2.93 -1.08 2.72
CA ASP A 128 1.64 -0.41 2.50
C ASP A 128 0.53 -1.05 3.36
N LYS A 129 0.42 -2.38 3.33
CA LYS A 129 -0.64 -3.06 4.08
C LYS A 129 -0.41 -2.98 5.60
N ILE A 130 0.83 -3.00 6.07
CA ILE A 130 1.17 -2.75 7.49
C ILE A 130 0.69 -1.36 7.91
N HIS A 131 1.00 -0.32 7.13
CA HIS A 131 0.55 1.04 7.46
C HIS A 131 -0.97 1.17 7.41
N ASN A 132 -1.62 0.59 6.41
CA ASN A 132 -3.08 0.60 6.31
C ASN A 132 -3.76 -0.11 7.50
N LEU A 133 -3.23 -1.27 7.93
CA LEU A 133 -3.74 -2.00 9.08
C LEU A 133 -3.53 -1.23 10.39
N ARG A 134 -2.36 -0.61 10.59
CA ARG A 134 -2.10 0.27 11.74
C ARG A 134 -3.05 1.48 11.77
N SER A 135 -3.34 2.07 10.61
CA SER A 135 -4.33 3.14 10.51
C SER A 135 -5.73 2.65 10.90
N MET A 136 -6.11 1.40 10.54
CA MET A 136 -7.38 0.81 10.97
C MET A 136 -7.45 0.64 12.50
N VAL A 137 -6.37 0.18 13.14
CA VAL A 137 -6.31 0.08 14.62
C VAL A 137 -6.51 1.46 15.24
N ALA A 138 -5.78 2.47 14.78
CA ALA A 138 -5.91 3.84 15.29
C ALA A 138 -7.31 4.43 15.04
N ALA A 139 -7.93 4.12 13.90
CA ALA A 139 -9.31 4.53 13.62
C ALA A 139 -10.30 3.83 14.55
N HIS A 140 -10.10 2.55 14.86
CA HIS A 140 -10.96 1.83 15.82
C HIS A 140 -10.83 2.37 17.23
N GLU A 141 -9.66 2.78 17.69
CA GLU A 141 -9.49 3.45 18.99
C GLU A 141 -10.31 4.74 19.12
N ARG A 142 -10.52 5.46 18.00
CA ARG A 142 -11.30 6.71 17.97
C ARG A 142 -12.81 6.49 17.77
N LEU A 143 -13.17 5.53 16.92
CA LEU A 143 -14.52 5.38 16.37
C LEU A 143 -15.21 4.09 16.82
N GLY A 144 -14.48 3.16 17.48
CA GLY A 144 -15.02 1.83 17.75
C GLY A 144 -15.41 1.11 16.46
N ASP A 145 -16.47 0.33 16.52
CA ASP A 145 -16.97 -0.47 15.38
C ASP A 145 -17.45 0.38 14.20
N ASP A 146 -17.76 1.67 14.39
CA ASP A 146 -18.15 2.58 13.31
C ASP A 146 -17.02 2.74 12.26
N MET A 147 -15.77 2.47 12.63
CA MET A 147 -14.63 2.43 11.72
C MET A 147 -14.88 1.52 10.50
N TRP A 148 -15.58 0.40 10.68
CA TRP A 148 -15.85 -0.52 9.58
C TRP A 148 -16.74 0.09 8.48
N GLY A 149 -17.58 1.08 8.83
CA GLY A 149 -18.40 1.85 7.89
C GLY A 149 -17.61 2.74 6.92
N LEU A 150 -16.34 3.03 7.20
CA LEU A 150 -15.46 3.80 6.31
C LEU A 150 -15.06 3.04 5.04
N PHE A 151 -15.29 1.73 4.98
CA PHE A 151 -14.82 0.87 3.93
C PHE A 151 -15.96 0.32 3.06
N ASN A 152 -15.70 0.17 1.75
CA ASN A 152 -16.66 -0.37 0.78
C ASN A 152 -16.77 -1.91 0.81
N ALA A 153 -16.03 -2.58 1.69
CA ALA A 153 -16.04 -4.05 1.84
C ALA A 153 -16.29 -4.40 3.30
N ARG A 154 -17.02 -5.51 3.52
CA ARG A 154 -17.32 -6.01 4.88
C ARG A 154 -16.03 -6.38 5.62
N PRO A 155 -16.04 -6.39 6.97
CA PRO A 155 -14.88 -6.74 7.79
C PRO A 155 -14.23 -8.06 7.37
N GLN A 156 -15.02 -9.11 7.15
CA GLN A 156 -14.54 -10.44 6.78
C GLN A 156 -13.86 -10.45 5.40
N GLU A 157 -14.37 -9.66 4.43
CA GLU A 157 -13.77 -9.53 3.10
C GLU A 157 -12.43 -8.81 3.17
N LYS A 158 -12.35 -7.75 3.99
CA LYS A 158 -11.10 -7.05 4.25
C LYS A 158 -10.06 -7.94 4.91
N LEU A 159 -10.44 -8.67 5.96
CA LEU A 159 -9.55 -9.62 6.63
C LEU A 159 -9.09 -10.73 5.69
N TRP A 160 -9.99 -11.26 4.86
CA TRP A 160 -9.59 -12.22 3.83
C TRP A 160 -8.49 -11.66 2.93
N PHE A 161 -8.66 -10.44 2.44
CA PHE A 161 -7.68 -9.81 1.55
C PHE A 161 -6.31 -9.60 2.22
N TYR A 162 -6.28 -9.05 3.43
CA TYR A 162 -5.02 -8.85 4.15
C TYR A 162 -4.33 -10.15 4.53
N ARG A 163 -5.09 -11.17 4.95
CA ARG A 163 -4.55 -12.51 5.20
C ARG A 163 -3.96 -13.13 3.94
N SER A 164 -4.65 -13.01 2.82
CA SER A 164 -4.15 -13.52 1.53
C SER A 164 -2.83 -12.86 1.11
N ILE A 165 -2.67 -11.56 1.35
CA ILE A 165 -1.39 -10.87 1.11
C ILE A 165 -0.32 -11.39 2.08
N ALA A 166 -0.61 -11.49 3.36
CA ALA A 166 0.35 -12.00 4.35
C ALA A 166 0.82 -13.44 4.02
N ASP A 167 -0.10 -14.26 3.52
CA ASP A 167 0.21 -15.63 3.06
C ASP A 167 1.09 -15.60 1.79
N ALA A 168 0.80 -14.72 0.82
CA ALA A 168 1.60 -14.57 -0.39
C ALA A 168 3.03 -14.08 -0.07
N VAL A 169 3.15 -13.02 0.75
CA VAL A 169 4.44 -12.49 1.22
C VAL A 169 5.23 -13.56 1.98
N THR A 170 4.59 -14.29 2.90
CA THR A 170 5.27 -15.36 3.67
C THR A 170 5.74 -16.49 2.77
N ARG A 171 4.93 -16.90 1.79
CA ARG A 171 5.26 -18.00 0.87
C ARG A 171 6.46 -17.66 -0.01
N ARG A 172 6.57 -16.39 -0.46
CA ARG A 172 7.62 -15.92 -1.36
C ARG A 172 8.90 -15.50 -0.63
N LEU A 173 8.78 -14.78 0.48
CA LEU A 173 9.92 -14.22 1.23
C LEU A 173 10.33 -15.05 2.45
N GLY A 174 9.57 -16.09 2.79
CA GLY A 174 9.81 -16.89 3.99
C GLY A 174 9.49 -16.16 5.29
N ASP A 175 10.07 -16.64 6.40
CA ASP A 175 9.95 -16.02 7.72
C ASP A 175 10.97 -14.88 7.88
N CYS A 176 10.64 -13.71 7.35
CA CYS A 176 11.45 -12.49 7.43
C CYS A 176 10.78 -11.40 8.28
N ALA A 177 11.45 -10.26 8.44
CA ALA A 177 10.91 -9.13 9.20
C ALA A 177 9.57 -8.65 8.63
N ALA A 178 9.48 -8.47 7.30
CA ALA A 178 8.28 -8.00 6.62
C ALA A 178 7.09 -8.95 6.82
N SER A 179 7.29 -10.27 6.63
CA SER A 179 6.22 -11.27 6.77
C SER A 179 5.72 -11.38 8.22
N ARG A 180 6.63 -11.30 9.21
CA ARG A 180 6.25 -11.33 10.63
C ARG A 180 5.46 -10.10 11.04
N GLU A 181 5.90 -8.92 10.61
CA GLU A 181 5.26 -7.66 10.96
C GLU A 181 3.89 -7.52 10.30
N LEU A 182 3.77 -7.91 9.02
CA LEU A 182 2.49 -7.93 8.32
C LEU A 182 1.49 -8.87 9.01
N ARG A 183 1.92 -10.08 9.39
CA ARG A 183 1.04 -11.02 10.12
C ARG A 183 0.55 -10.44 11.45
N ARG A 184 1.45 -9.81 12.24
CA ARG A 184 1.04 -9.15 13.49
C ARG A 184 -0.01 -8.08 13.24
N ALA A 185 0.20 -7.22 12.25
CA ALA A 185 -0.76 -6.17 11.91
C ALA A 185 -2.12 -6.74 11.47
N VAL A 186 -2.12 -7.87 10.74
CA VAL A 186 -3.36 -8.59 10.39
C VAL A 186 -4.06 -9.14 11.62
N ASP A 187 -3.33 -9.74 12.55
CA ASP A 187 -3.88 -10.30 13.78
C ASP A 187 -4.48 -9.21 14.68
N ASP A 188 -3.79 -8.05 14.78
CA ASP A 188 -4.28 -6.88 15.54
C ASP A 188 -5.64 -6.42 15.02
N VAL A 189 -5.81 -6.26 13.71
CA VAL A 189 -7.10 -5.87 13.11
C VAL A 189 -8.13 -6.99 13.19
N ALA A 190 -7.71 -8.25 13.07
CA ALA A 190 -8.62 -9.38 13.18
C ALA A 190 -9.25 -9.49 14.58
N ALA A 191 -8.52 -9.10 15.63
CA ALA A 191 -9.02 -9.05 16.99
C ALA A 191 -10.10 -7.97 17.21
N LEU A 192 -10.16 -6.96 16.33
CA LEU A 192 -11.13 -5.86 16.37
C LEU A 192 -12.39 -6.16 15.54
N ALA A 193 -12.36 -7.21 14.70
CA ALA A 193 -13.50 -7.49 13.82
C ALA A 193 -14.72 -7.93 14.63
N PRO A 194 -15.91 -7.36 14.35
CA PRO A 194 -17.13 -7.77 15.03
C PRO A 194 -17.37 -9.27 14.80
N VAL A 195 -17.71 -9.95 15.89
CA VAL A 195 -18.11 -11.37 15.83
C VAL A 195 -19.33 -11.46 14.93
N SER A 196 -19.25 -12.25 13.86
CA SER A 196 -20.39 -12.46 12.97
C SER A 196 -21.54 -12.98 13.80
N GLY A 197 -22.54 -12.12 14.07
CA GLY A 197 -23.79 -12.53 14.64
C GLY A 197 -24.44 -13.53 13.70
N GLY A 198 -24.73 -14.72 14.18
CA GLY A 198 -25.38 -15.79 13.47
C GLY A 198 -26.79 -15.43 13.00
#